data_3e397e8061fd39b4453fe0d2c601ce2c
#
_entry.id   3e397e8061fd39b4453fe0d2c601ce2c
#
_cell.length_a   1.000
_cell.length_b   1.000
_cell.length_c   1.000
_cell.angle_alpha   90.00
_cell.angle_beta   90.00
_cell.angle_gamma   90.00
#
_symmetry.space_group_name_H-M   'P 1'
#
loop_
_entity.id
_entity.type
_entity.pdbx_description
1 polymer ?
#
loop_
_entity_poly.entity_id
_entity_poly.type
_entity_poly.pdbx_seq_one_letter_code
_entity_poly.pdbx_strand_id
1 'polypeptide(L)'
;MLRGMFAGVAILGAATVAVSAQAMTLEEALVHAYQNNPTLQAQRAFVRSTDEDVSQALSGWRPEVEGTVRGNAFWNRRNNDNNELNRRSGFQAQVTITQNVYNGGQTQAATREAESNVRAERARLISTEQTVLLNAVTAYMDVFRDRAVLQLNINNEKVLARQLEATRDRFNVGEVTRTDVTQAEARLAGARADRIQAEGDLETSRGVFQQVVGAEAADLQKPDPALELPTGSEEAIKLATDRNPGVLAAKFDEAAARHNVREITGELLPSLDVIGRATNARNQDSNNRTTTDYEMRAQLTVPLYQQGAVFSRVREAKQLAAQARIEIEEARRQAVEDATSGWEALATARARIKSLKAEVRAAQIALEGVQQEALVGSRTVLDVLDAEQELLDAKVDLVRAERDEIVARFDVLNATGRLTGPALKLPGGYYDTSLHYNSVRQKFFGLGD
;
A
#
# COMPACT_ATOMS: atom_id res chain seq x y z
N MET A 1 69.71 -27.62 -4.26
CA MET A 1 69.22 -27.83 -5.63
C MET A 1 67.96 -26.98 -5.80
N LEU A 2 68.08 -25.91 -6.61
CA LEU A 2 67.01 -24.98 -6.97
C LEU A 2 65.97 -25.65 -7.84
N ARG A 3 64.69 -25.41 -7.62
CA ARG A 3 63.65 -25.42 -8.66
C ARG A 3 62.61 -24.33 -8.37
N GLY A 4 62.54 -23.37 -9.27
CA GLY A 4 61.69 -22.25 -9.25
C GLY A 4 60.21 -22.62 -9.56
N MET A 5 59.31 -21.85 -8.98
CA MET A 5 57.87 -21.88 -9.25
C MET A 5 57.49 -20.62 -9.99
N PHE A 6 57.13 -20.73 -11.25
CA PHE A 6 56.52 -19.68 -12.07
C PHE A 6 55.07 -19.39 -11.58
N ALA A 7 54.83 -18.19 -11.12
CA ALA A 7 53.49 -17.70 -10.85
C ALA A 7 52.87 -17.15 -12.15
N GLY A 8 51.87 -17.83 -12.67
CA GLY A 8 51.05 -17.37 -13.78
C GLY A 8 49.99 -16.39 -13.27
N VAL A 9 50.09 -15.12 -13.69
CA VAL A 9 49.07 -14.11 -13.48
C VAL A 9 47.96 -14.33 -14.49
N ALA A 10 46.83 -14.85 -14.03
CA ALA A 10 45.59 -14.90 -14.81
C ALA A 10 44.91 -13.52 -14.77
N ILE A 11 44.96 -12.79 -15.88
CA ILE A 11 44.18 -11.58 -16.09
C ILE A 11 42.74 -11.99 -16.32
N LEU A 12 41.88 -11.88 -15.30
CA LEU A 12 40.44 -11.93 -15.46
C LEU A 12 39.98 -10.64 -16.19
N GLY A 13 39.69 -10.76 -17.49
CA GLY A 13 38.99 -9.73 -18.24
C GLY A 13 37.57 -9.56 -17.70
N ALA A 14 37.31 -8.46 -16.97
CA ALA A 14 35.96 -8.04 -16.63
C ALA A 14 35.25 -7.64 -17.93
N ALA A 15 34.45 -8.54 -18.49
CA ALA A 15 33.49 -8.20 -19.52
C ALA A 15 32.42 -7.28 -18.88
N THR A 16 32.57 -5.97 -19.02
CA THR A 16 31.49 -5.02 -18.77
C THR A 16 30.40 -5.30 -19.78
N VAL A 17 29.38 -6.05 -19.38
CA VAL A 17 28.12 -6.13 -20.12
C VAL A 17 27.55 -4.71 -20.08
N ALA A 18 27.70 -3.98 -21.18
CA ALA A 18 26.95 -2.75 -21.40
C ALA A 18 25.48 -3.16 -21.47
N VAL A 19 24.76 -3.03 -20.35
CA VAL A 19 23.32 -3.07 -20.33
C VAL A 19 22.89 -1.88 -21.19
N SER A 20 22.48 -2.15 -22.41
CA SER A 20 21.80 -1.15 -23.24
C SER A 20 20.63 -0.65 -22.40
N ALA A 21 20.64 0.63 -22.06
CA ALA A 21 19.50 1.28 -21.39
C ALA A 21 18.32 1.21 -22.36
N GLN A 22 17.58 0.11 -22.30
CA GLN A 22 16.29 0.00 -22.97
C GLN A 22 15.35 0.97 -22.25
N ALA A 23 14.63 1.76 -23.07
CA ALA A 23 13.63 2.67 -22.52
C ALA A 23 12.58 1.86 -21.76
N MET A 24 12.38 2.19 -20.48
CA MET A 24 11.45 1.49 -19.58
C MET A 24 10.00 1.66 -20.05
N THR A 25 9.28 0.58 -20.15
CA THR A 25 7.85 0.59 -20.44
C THR A 25 7.02 0.81 -19.16
N LEU A 26 5.76 1.23 -19.32
CA LEU A 26 4.84 1.34 -18.17
C LEU A 26 4.65 -0.03 -17.49
N GLU A 27 4.57 -1.12 -18.25
CA GLU A 27 4.42 -2.47 -17.72
C GLU A 27 5.62 -2.86 -16.84
N GLU A 28 6.84 -2.60 -17.29
CA GLU A 28 8.06 -2.84 -16.49
C GLU A 28 8.07 -2.02 -15.20
N ALA A 29 7.66 -0.73 -15.26
CA ALA A 29 7.54 0.11 -14.08
C ALA A 29 6.52 -0.44 -13.08
N LEU A 30 5.37 -0.94 -13.54
CA LEU A 30 4.35 -1.58 -12.71
C LEU A 30 4.87 -2.88 -12.07
N VAL A 31 5.62 -3.70 -12.82
CA VAL A 31 6.25 -4.92 -12.28
C VAL A 31 7.25 -4.56 -11.18
N HIS A 32 8.10 -3.56 -11.41
CA HIS A 32 9.05 -3.09 -10.40
C HIS A 32 8.35 -2.60 -9.13
N ALA A 33 7.31 -1.78 -9.26
CA ALA A 33 6.52 -1.30 -8.13
C ALA A 33 5.84 -2.47 -7.39
N TYR A 34 5.22 -3.41 -8.10
CA TYR A 34 4.56 -4.58 -7.51
C TYR A 34 5.53 -5.46 -6.71
N GLN A 35 6.76 -5.64 -7.20
CA GLN A 35 7.75 -6.52 -6.57
C GLN A 35 8.51 -5.83 -5.43
N ASN A 36 8.87 -4.57 -5.58
CA ASN A 36 9.86 -3.90 -4.74
C ASN A 36 9.32 -2.78 -3.86
N ASN A 37 8.06 -2.32 -4.05
CA ASN A 37 7.54 -1.20 -3.28
C ASN A 37 7.45 -1.55 -1.78
N PRO A 38 8.09 -0.74 -0.88
CA PRO A 38 8.15 -1.04 0.55
C PRO A 38 6.76 -1.06 1.23
N THR A 39 5.82 -0.21 0.79
CA THR A 39 4.46 -0.16 1.36
C THR A 39 3.72 -1.47 1.10
N LEU A 40 3.82 -2.02 -0.11
CA LEU A 40 3.21 -3.29 -0.45
C LEU A 40 3.88 -4.46 0.28
N GLN A 41 5.21 -4.43 0.43
CA GLN A 41 5.95 -5.45 1.19
C GLN A 41 5.57 -5.42 2.68
N ALA A 42 5.42 -4.23 3.26
CA ALA A 42 4.98 -4.07 4.65
C ALA A 42 3.56 -4.63 4.84
N GLN A 43 2.63 -4.35 3.92
CA GLN A 43 1.27 -4.88 3.99
C GLN A 43 1.23 -6.41 3.83
N ARG A 44 2.08 -6.98 2.96
CA ARG A 44 2.25 -8.44 2.85
C ARG A 44 2.74 -9.06 4.16
N ALA A 45 3.69 -8.40 4.84
CA ALA A 45 4.17 -8.83 6.16
C ALA A 45 3.06 -8.73 7.22
N PHE A 46 2.24 -7.69 7.17
CA PHE A 46 1.10 -7.51 8.07
C PHE A 46 0.04 -8.59 7.88
N VAL A 47 -0.30 -8.96 6.64
CA VAL A 47 -1.18 -10.12 6.38
C VAL A 47 -0.63 -11.40 6.98
N ARG A 48 0.70 -11.65 6.85
CA ARG A 48 1.33 -12.83 7.48
C ARG A 48 1.23 -12.78 9.01
N SER A 49 1.35 -11.62 9.63
CA SER A 49 1.14 -11.53 11.08
C SER A 49 -0.31 -11.81 11.48
N THR A 50 -1.28 -11.34 10.71
CA THR A 50 -2.71 -11.63 10.96
C THR A 50 -3.07 -13.10 10.72
N ASP A 51 -2.36 -13.81 9.82
CA ASP A 51 -2.52 -15.27 9.66
C ASP A 51 -2.21 -16.03 10.96
N GLU A 52 -1.28 -15.53 11.80
CA GLU A 52 -0.95 -16.13 13.10
C GLU A 52 -2.08 -16.00 14.14
N ASP A 53 -2.95 -14.99 14.03
CA ASP A 53 -4.09 -14.82 14.93
C ASP A 53 -5.03 -16.04 14.87
N VAL A 54 -5.13 -16.69 13.71
CA VAL A 54 -5.90 -17.93 13.56
C VAL A 54 -5.26 -19.09 14.33
N SER A 55 -3.92 -19.21 14.29
CA SER A 55 -3.19 -20.21 15.09
C SER A 55 -3.33 -19.94 16.58
N GLN A 56 -3.28 -18.66 16.99
CA GLN A 56 -3.51 -18.23 18.38
C GLN A 56 -4.94 -18.56 18.82
N ALA A 57 -5.96 -18.26 18.03
CA ALA A 57 -7.34 -18.60 18.33
C ALA A 57 -7.56 -20.12 18.44
N LEU A 58 -6.92 -20.90 17.55
CA LEU A 58 -6.95 -22.37 17.60
C LEU A 58 -6.23 -22.95 18.82
N SER A 59 -5.33 -22.21 19.46
CA SER A 59 -4.62 -22.67 20.67
C SER A 59 -5.58 -22.94 21.81
N GLY A 60 -6.74 -22.30 21.87
CA GLY A 60 -7.80 -22.60 22.85
C GLY A 60 -8.35 -24.04 22.82
N TRP A 61 -8.07 -24.81 21.74
CA TRP A 61 -8.32 -26.25 21.67
C TRP A 61 -7.13 -27.13 22.08
N ARG A 62 -5.96 -26.53 22.35
CA ARG A 62 -4.73 -27.28 22.64
C ARG A 62 -4.52 -27.38 24.14
N PRO A 63 -3.86 -28.46 24.62
CA PRO A 63 -3.49 -28.54 26.03
C PRO A 63 -2.43 -27.50 26.38
N GLU A 64 -2.63 -26.81 27.51
CA GLU A 64 -1.63 -25.99 28.14
C GLU A 64 -0.80 -26.83 29.10
N VAL A 65 0.52 -26.77 29.04
CA VAL A 65 1.44 -27.49 29.90
C VAL A 65 2.32 -26.49 30.66
N GLU A 66 2.16 -26.42 31.95
CA GLU A 66 2.89 -25.50 32.85
C GLU A 66 3.77 -26.25 33.83
N GLY A 67 5.04 -25.86 33.93
CA GLY A 67 5.96 -26.33 34.97
C GLY A 67 6.20 -25.25 36.03
N THR A 68 5.91 -25.51 37.28
CA THR A 68 6.12 -24.55 38.39
C THR A 68 7.09 -25.14 39.39
N VAL A 69 8.10 -24.36 39.81
CA VAL A 69 9.02 -24.70 40.88
C VAL A 69 8.93 -23.63 41.94
N ARG A 70 8.68 -24.04 43.20
CA ARG A 70 8.56 -23.11 44.34
C ARG A 70 9.48 -23.54 45.45
N GLY A 71 10.28 -22.59 45.98
CA GLY A 71 11.02 -22.73 47.27
C GLY A 71 10.35 -21.85 48.32
N ASN A 72 9.97 -22.44 49.43
CA ASN A 72 9.30 -21.73 50.52
C ASN A 72 10.15 -21.85 51.82
N ALA A 73 10.33 -20.74 52.54
CA ALA A 73 10.90 -20.73 53.87
C ALA A 73 9.81 -20.30 54.86
N PHE A 74 9.52 -21.13 55.81
CA PHE A 74 8.51 -20.89 56.83
C PHE A 74 9.17 -20.62 58.17
N TRP A 75 8.76 -19.55 58.84
CA TRP A 75 9.09 -19.22 60.23
C TRP A 75 7.76 -19.15 60.97
N ASN A 76 7.46 -20.20 61.76
CA ASN A 76 6.24 -20.25 62.53
C ASN A 76 6.58 -20.33 64.04
N ARG A 77 6.12 -19.35 64.79
CA ARG A 77 6.20 -19.37 66.30
C ARG A 77 4.85 -19.86 66.78
N ARG A 78 4.84 -21.06 67.37
CA ARG A 78 3.64 -21.58 67.98
C ARG A 78 3.70 -21.17 69.49
N ASN A 79 2.70 -20.42 69.95
CA ASN A 79 2.58 -19.91 71.27
C ASN A 79 1.93 -20.97 72.19
N ASN A 80 2.64 -22.09 72.44
CA ASN A 80 2.34 -23.10 73.42
C ASN A 80 3.47 -23.09 74.45
N ASP A 81 3.36 -23.85 75.55
CA ASP A 81 4.25 -23.84 76.77
C ASP A 81 5.76 -23.89 76.48
N ASN A 82 6.19 -24.26 75.23
CA ASN A 82 7.60 -24.35 74.86
C ASN A 82 8.09 -23.21 73.89
N ASN A 83 7.23 -22.30 73.43
CA ASN A 83 7.56 -21.14 72.59
C ASN A 83 8.61 -21.43 71.50
N GLU A 84 8.49 -22.58 70.83
CA GLU A 84 9.47 -23.05 69.84
C GLU A 84 9.32 -22.36 68.48
N LEU A 85 10.44 -21.81 68.00
CA LEU A 85 10.57 -21.33 66.62
C LEU A 85 10.76 -22.53 65.64
N ASN A 86 9.71 -22.89 64.94
CA ASN A 86 9.80 -23.89 63.86
C ASN A 86 10.25 -23.22 62.57
N ARG A 87 11.48 -23.50 62.11
CA ARG A 87 12.01 -23.06 60.83
C ARG A 87 11.98 -24.23 59.89
N ARG A 88 11.34 -24.03 58.73
CA ARG A 88 11.23 -25.05 57.71
C ARG A 88 11.48 -24.44 56.32
N SER A 89 12.29 -25.09 55.49
CA SER A 89 12.43 -24.79 54.08
C SER A 89 11.81 -25.91 53.29
N GLY A 90 10.82 -25.58 52.46
CA GLY A 90 10.15 -26.52 51.56
C GLY A 90 10.47 -26.24 50.09
N PHE A 91 10.45 -27.28 49.29
CA PHE A 91 10.60 -27.24 47.85
C PHE A 91 9.45 -27.97 47.23
N GLN A 92 8.88 -27.42 46.15
CA GLN A 92 7.80 -28.03 45.40
C GLN A 92 8.09 -27.86 43.88
N ALA A 93 8.07 -28.96 43.13
CA ALA A 93 8.02 -28.98 41.71
C ALA A 93 6.67 -29.55 41.23
N GLN A 94 6.03 -28.89 40.30
CA GLN A 94 4.71 -29.24 39.81
C GLN A 94 4.66 -29.11 38.29
N VAL A 95 4.06 -30.09 37.64
CA VAL A 95 3.66 -30.01 36.23
C VAL A 95 2.13 -30.08 36.19
N THR A 96 1.52 -29.10 35.53
CA THR A 96 0.07 -29.06 35.32
C THR A 96 -0.21 -29.11 33.82
N ILE A 97 -1.14 -29.94 33.41
CA ILE A 97 -1.67 -30.03 32.03
C ILE A 97 -3.15 -29.65 32.12
N THR A 98 -3.53 -28.57 31.48
CA THR A 98 -4.94 -28.13 31.38
C THR A 98 -5.44 -28.27 29.97
N GLN A 99 -6.48 -29.05 29.78
CA GLN A 99 -7.19 -29.21 28.51
C GLN A 99 -8.59 -28.64 28.63
N ASN A 100 -8.86 -27.57 27.91
CA ASN A 100 -10.21 -27.09 27.74
C ASN A 100 -10.96 -28.03 26.78
N VAL A 101 -12.09 -28.59 27.24
CA VAL A 101 -12.96 -29.49 26.46
C VAL A 101 -14.16 -28.73 25.89
N TYR A 102 -14.66 -27.78 26.67
CA TYR A 102 -15.77 -26.92 26.28
C TYR A 102 -15.69 -25.58 27.03
N ASN A 103 -15.81 -24.48 26.32
CA ASN A 103 -15.77 -23.12 26.87
C ASN A 103 -16.91 -22.24 26.38
N GLY A 104 -18.12 -22.78 26.30
CA GLY A 104 -19.28 -22.01 25.82
C GLY A 104 -19.21 -21.64 24.35
N GLY A 105 -18.34 -22.28 23.55
CA GLY A 105 -18.14 -21.99 22.12
C GLY A 105 -17.25 -20.78 21.83
N GLN A 106 -16.58 -20.22 22.85
CA GLN A 106 -15.69 -19.06 22.69
C GLN A 106 -14.55 -19.34 21.69
N THR A 107 -13.81 -20.45 21.83
CA THR A 107 -12.71 -20.80 20.93
C THR A 107 -13.19 -20.94 19.48
N GLN A 108 -14.39 -21.48 19.24
CA GLN A 108 -14.96 -21.57 17.90
C GLN A 108 -15.31 -20.18 17.33
N ALA A 109 -15.84 -19.30 18.17
CA ALA A 109 -16.19 -17.93 17.78
C ALA A 109 -14.93 -17.11 17.50
N ALA A 110 -13.92 -17.15 18.40
CA ALA A 110 -12.61 -16.51 18.23
C ALA A 110 -11.89 -16.98 16.95
N THR A 111 -11.91 -18.29 16.66
CA THR A 111 -11.32 -18.81 15.42
C THR A 111 -12.01 -18.24 14.17
N ARG A 112 -13.34 -18.14 14.18
CA ARG A 112 -14.09 -17.58 13.05
C ARG A 112 -13.90 -16.07 12.93
N GLU A 113 -13.76 -15.38 14.04
CA GLU A 113 -13.40 -13.96 14.08
C GLU A 113 -12.03 -13.75 13.43
N ALA A 114 -10.99 -14.48 13.89
CA ALA A 114 -9.65 -14.41 13.31
C ALA A 114 -9.64 -14.76 11.81
N GLU A 115 -10.36 -15.80 11.38
CA GLU A 115 -10.50 -16.13 9.95
C GLU A 115 -11.17 -14.99 9.15
N SER A 116 -12.12 -14.26 9.75
CA SER A 116 -12.77 -13.12 9.10
C SER A 116 -11.82 -11.93 9.02
N ASN A 117 -11.02 -11.67 10.07
CA ASN A 117 -9.99 -10.64 10.08
C ASN A 117 -8.92 -10.91 9.01
N VAL A 118 -8.45 -12.16 8.86
CA VAL A 118 -7.52 -12.54 7.78
C VAL A 118 -8.11 -12.21 6.40
N ARG A 119 -9.41 -12.47 6.18
CA ARG A 119 -10.06 -12.15 4.90
C ARG A 119 -10.17 -10.65 4.69
N ALA A 120 -10.46 -9.88 5.74
CA ALA A 120 -10.49 -8.42 5.70
C ALA A 120 -9.11 -7.85 5.33
N GLU A 121 -8.05 -8.35 5.99
CA GLU A 121 -6.68 -7.90 5.70
C GLU A 121 -6.20 -8.29 4.29
N ARG A 122 -6.62 -9.42 3.77
CA ARG A 122 -6.36 -9.78 2.36
C ARG A 122 -7.05 -8.82 1.39
N ALA A 123 -8.28 -8.39 1.70
CA ALA A 123 -8.96 -7.38 0.91
C ALA A 123 -8.23 -6.01 1.00
N ARG A 124 -7.74 -5.61 2.19
CA ARG A 124 -6.92 -4.41 2.37
C ARG A 124 -5.58 -4.49 1.65
N LEU A 125 -4.97 -5.68 1.58
CA LEU A 125 -3.76 -5.90 0.77
C LEU A 125 -4.03 -5.61 -0.72
N ILE A 126 -5.16 -6.05 -1.26
CA ILE A 126 -5.56 -5.74 -2.64
C ILE A 126 -5.75 -4.23 -2.81
N SER A 127 -6.38 -3.53 -1.85
CA SER A 127 -6.52 -2.06 -1.89
C SER A 127 -5.16 -1.36 -1.88
N THR A 128 -4.22 -1.82 -1.05
CA THR A 128 -2.85 -1.30 -1.02
C THR A 128 -2.11 -1.56 -2.34
N GLU A 129 -2.26 -2.75 -2.92
CA GLU A 129 -1.72 -3.09 -4.24
C GLU A 129 -2.23 -2.12 -5.30
N GLN A 130 -3.54 -1.87 -5.34
CA GLN A 130 -4.16 -0.94 -6.28
C GLN A 130 -3.63 0.49 -6.11
N THR A 131 -3.50 0.96 -4.88
CA THR A 131 -2.94 2.28 -4.58
C THR A 131 -1.48 2.40 -5.06
N VAL A 132 -0.66 1.39 -4.80
CA VAL A 132 0.75 1.37 -5.23
C VAL A 132 0.86 1.36 -6.76
N LEU A 133 0.06 0.54 -7.44
CA LEU A 133 0.05 0.48 -8.90
C LEU A 133 -0.44 1.80 -9.52
N LEU A 134 -1.48 2.43 -8.97
CA LEU A 134 -1.96 3.73 -9.43
C LEU A 134 -0.91 4.83 -9.23
N ASN A 135 -0.25 4.85 -8.07
CA ASN A 135 0.84 5.78 -7.81
C ASN A 135 2.01 5.57 -8.78
N ALA A 136 2.32 4.33 -9.15
CA ALA A 136 3.35 4.03 -10.12
C ALA A 136 2.98 4.54 -11.53
N VAL A 137 1.72 4.35 -11.96
CA VAL A 137 1.20 4.94 -13.22
C VAL A 137 1.30 6.45 -13.18
N THR A 138 0.86 7.08 -12.10
CA THR A 138 0.87 8.53 -11.94
C THR A 138 2.30 9.06 -12.01
N ALA A 139 3.23 8.47 -11.26
CA ALA A 139 4.64 8.87 -11.27
C ALA A 139 5.29 8.69 -12.64
N TYR A 140 4.98 7.58 -13.34
CA TYR A 140 5.45 7.34 -14.71
C TYR A 140 4.97 8.43 -15.67
N MET A 141 3.68 8.73 -15.62
CA MET A 141 3.05 9.72 -16.51
C MET A 141 3.46 11.16 -16.18
N ASP A 142 3.79 11.45 -14.92
CA ASP A 142 4.31 12.76 -14.52
C ASP A 142 5.71 12.99 -15.10
N VAL A 143 6.62 12.01 -15.02
CA VAL A 143 7.95 12.12 -15.66
C VAL A 143 7.81 12.27 -17.18
N PHE A 144 6.91 11.49 -17.81
CA PHE A 144 6.66 11.60 -19.25
C PHE A 144 6.14 12.97 -19.65
N ARG A 145 5.17 13.55 -18.90
CA ARG A 145 4.64 14.90 -19.07
C ARG A 145 5.74 15.95 -18.93
N ASP A 146 6.49 15.91 -17.82
CA ASP A 146 7.46 16.96 -17.51
C ASP A 146 8.64 16.96 -18.48
N ARG A 147 9.04 15.78 -18.96
CA ARG A 147 10.01 15.67 -20.06
C ARG A 147 9.49 16.31 -21.34
N ALA A 148 8.22 16.06 -21.69
CA ALA A 148 7.63 16.67 -22.88
C ALA A 148 7.49 18.20 -22.75
N VAL A 149 7.07 18.68 -21.57
CA VAL A 149 6.95 20.12 -21.27
C VAL A 149 8.34 20.79 -21.31
N LEU A 150 9.35 20.19 -20.71
CA LEU A 150 10.74 20.70 -20.80
C LEU A 150 11.19 20.80 -22.27
N GLN A 151 10.93 19.78 -23.09
CA GLN A 151 11.30 19.82 -24.51
C GLN A 151 10.58 20.95 -25.27
N LEU A 152 9.31 21.21 -24.96
CA LEU A 152 8.57 22.35 -25.51
C LEU A 152 9.18 23.68 -25.10
N ASN A 153 9.54 23.86 -23.84
CA ASN A 153 10.19 25.08 -23.32
C ASN A 153 11.59 25.30 -23.91
N ILE A 154 12.40 24.24 -24.07
CA ILE A 154 13.71 24.33 -24.76
C ILE A 154 13.52 24.80 -26.22
N ASN A 155 12.52 24.27 -26.90
CA ASN A 155 12.24 24.68 -28.29
C ASN A 155 11.76 26.13 -28.34
N ASN A 156 10.88 26.55 -27.41
CA ASN A 156 10.40 27.93 -27.32
C ASN A 156 11.53 28.91 -27.04
N GLU A 157 12.43 28.63 -26.09
CA GLU A 157 13.62 29.48 -25.84
C GLU A 157 14.44 29.65 -27.10
N LYS A 158 14.66 28.57 -27.88
CA LYS A 158 15.40 28.65 -29.17
C LYS A 158 14.69 29.49 -30.20
N VAL A 159 13.36 29.45 -30.29
CA VAL A 159 12.56 30.25 -31.20
C VAL A 159 12.65 31.74 -30.82
N LEU A 160 12.42 32.05 -29.55
CA LEU A 160 12.45 33.41 -29.02
C LEU A 160 13.88 34.04 -29.10
N ALA A 161 14.94 33.24 -28.94
CA ALA A 161 16.31 33.71 -29.13
C ALA A 161 16.55 34.14 -30.58
N ARG A 162 16.10 33.34 -31.56
CA ARG A 162 16.18 33.70 -32.98
C ARG A 162 15.33 34.91 -33.31
N GLN A 163 14.14 35.02 -32.75
CA GLN A 163 13.25 36.16 -32.92
C GLN A 163 13.87 37.45 -32.36
N LEU A 164 14.52 37.42 -31.22
CA LEU A 164 15.25 38.54 -30.65
C LEU A 164 16.41 38.98 -31.58
N GLU A 165 17.18 38.03 -32.10
CA GLU A 165 18.26 38.32 -33.05
C GLU A 165 17.73 39.02 -34.33
N ALA A 166 16.68 38.49 -34.92
CA ALA A 166 16.03 39.11 -36.11
C ALA A 166 15.44 40.49 -35.77
N THR A 167 14.86 40.70 -34.58
CA THR A 167 14.33 42.00 -34.18
C THR A 167 15.45 43.02 -33.95
N ARG A 168 16.61 42.61 -33.42
CA ARG A 168 17.79 43.48 -33.28
C ARG A 168 18.37 43.91 -34.67
N ASP A 169 18.42 42.98 -35.61
CA ASP A 169 18.90 43.30 -36.95
C ASP A 169 17.95 44.29 -37.65
N ARG A 170 16.63 44.13 -37.53
CA ARG A 170 15.65 45.09 -38.06
C ARG A 170 15.71 46.46 -37.33
N PHE A 171 16.04 46.51 -36.06
CA PHE A 171 16.25 47.75 -35.32
C PHE A 171 17.48 48.48 -35.80
N ASN A 172 18.60 47.79 -36.06
CA ASN A 172 19.81 48.35 -36.57
C ASN A 172 19.68 49.04 -37.96
N VAL A 173 18.67 48.58 -38.77
CA VAL A 173 18.34 49.20 -40.04
C VAL A 173 17.17 50.17 -39.93
N GLY A 174 16.60 50.41 -38.74
CA GLY A 174 15.55 51.40 -38.47
C GLY A 174 14.11 50.92 -38.77
N GLU A 175 13.86 49.63 -38.99
CA GLU A 175 12.53 49.09 -39.34
C GLU A 175 11.61 48.88 -38.12
N VAL A 176 12.16 48.70 -36.91
CA VAL A 176 11.40 48.46 -35.66
C VAL A 176 11.90 49.37 -34.55
N THR A 177 11.12 49.48 -33.47
CA THR A 177 11.42 50.39 -32.33
C THR A 177 12.29 49.70 -31.28
N ARG A 178 12.91 50.54 -30.40
CA ARG A 178 13.63 50.00 -29.23
C ARG A 178 12.69 49.25 -28.31
N THR A 179 11.41 49.62 -28.25
CA THR A 179 10.41 48.92 -27.47
C THR A 179 10.21 47.48 -27.92
N ASP A 180 10.21 47.22 -29.25
CA ASP A 180 10.10 45.88 -29.78
C ASP A 180 11.28 45.00 -29.41
N VAL A 181 12.50 45.55 -29.37
CA VAL A 181 13.70 44.83 -28.91
C VAL A 181 13.58 44.47 -27.42
N THR A 182 13.19 45.44 -26.60
CA THR A 182 13.07 45.19 -25.14
C THR A 182 11.94 44.22 -24.80
N GLN A 183 10.85 44.19 -25.57
CA GLN A 183 9.79 43.17 -25.44
C GLN A 183 10.30 41.79 -25.80
N ALA A 184 11.04 41.63 -26.90
CA ALA A 184 11.63 40.36 -27.28
C ALA A 184 12.67 39.89 -26.23
N GLU A 185 13.46 40.80 -25.66
CA GLU A 185 14.38 40.49 -24.55
C GLU A 185 13.59 40.00 -23.31
N ALA A 186 12.50 40.65 -22.94
CA ALA A 186 11.67 40.27 -21.80
C ALA A 186 11.04 38.88 -22.02
N ARG A 187 10.49 38.59 -23.22
CA ARG A 187 9.93 37.27 -23.57
C ARG A 187 10.98 36.17 -23.50
N LEU A 188 12.20 36.41 -24.04
CA LEU A 188 13.29 35.44 -23.94
C LEU A 188 13.73 35.18 -22.50
N ALA A 189 13.78 36.23 -21.66
CA ALA A 189 14.09 36.06 -20.23
C ALA A 189 13.03 35.24 -19.51
N GLY A 190 11.73 35.46 -19.81
CA GLY A 190 10.62 34.63 -19.33
C GLY A 190 10.76 33.18 -19.76
N ALA A 191 10.98 32.92 -21.05
CA ALA A 191 11.14 31.55 -21.57
C ALA A 191 12.33 30.79 -20.93
N ARG A 192 13.42 31.50 -20.57
CA ARG A 192 14.52 30.92 -19.81
C ARG A 192 14.11 30.51 -18.39
N ALA A 193 13.32 31.37 -17.72
CA ALA A 193 12.80 31.06 -16.40
C ALA A 193 11.86 29.83 -16.46
N ASP A 194 10.97 29.78 -17.45
CA ASP A 194 10.05 28.64 -17.64
C ASP A 194 10.79 27.32 -17.94
N ARG A 195 11.88 27.39 -18.75
CA ARG A 195 12.74 26.21 -18.98
C ARG A 195 13.42 25.74 -17.69
N ILE A 196 13.97 26.65 -16.88
CA ILE A 196 14.61 26.31 -15.60
C ILE A 196 13.58 25.70 -14.64
N GLN A 197 12.35 26.23 -14.59
CA GLN A 197 11.28 25.66 -13.81
C GLN A 197 10.94 24.24 -14.27
N ALA A 198 10.77 24.03 -15.58
CA ALA A 198 10.47 22.71 -16.15
C ALA A 198 11.61 21.68 -15.93
N GLU A 199 12.87 22.12 -15.86
CA GLU A 199 14.01 21.27 -15.45
C GLU A 199 13.86 20.82 -13.99
N GLY A 200 13.52 21.76 -13.08
CA GLY A 200 13.27 21.45 -11.68
C GLY A 200 12.07 20.53 -11.47
N ASP A 201 11.00 20.74 -12.21
CA ASP A 201 9.78 19.90 -12.15
C ASP A 201 10.09 18.46 -12.61
N LEU A 202 10.87 18.29 -13.69
CA LEU A 202 11.31 16.99 -14.17
C LEU A 202 12.16 16.25 -13.13
N GLU A 203 13.10 16.91 -12.48
CA GLU A 203 13.91 16.27 -11.43
C GLU A 203 13.07 15.89 -10.22
N THR A 204 12.07 16.70 -9.87
CA THR A 204 11.12 16.38 -8.80
C THR A 204 10.29 15.13 -9.16
N SER A 205 9.74 15.07 -10.36
CA SER A 205 8.95 13.91 -10.80
C SER A 205 9.80 12.63 -10.91
N ARG A 206 11.07 12.74 -11.30
CA ARG A 206 12.04 11.62 -11.25
C ARG A 206 12.27 11.11 -9.82
N GLY A 207 12.39 12.03 -8.86
CA GLY A 207 12.52 11.65 -7.45
C GLY A 207 11.30 10.89 -6.93
N VAL A 208 10.09 11.35 -7.27
CA VAL A 208 8.83 10.65 -6.93
C VAL A 208 8.75 9.28 -7.61
N PHE A 209 9.11 9.20 -8.89
CA PHE A 209 9.15 7.93 -9.62
C PHE A 209 10.10 6.93 -8.95
N GLN A 210 11.30 7.34 -8.61
CA GLN A 210 12.27 6.49 -7.91
C GLN A 210 11.75 6.02 -6.55
N GLN A 211 11.06 6.89 -5.81
CA GLN A 211 10.44 6.53 -4.53
C GLN A 211 9.37 5.46 -4.69
N VAL A 212 8.50 5.57 -5.70
CA VAL A 212 7.33 4.68 -5.87
C VAL A 212 7.70 3.39 -6.58
N VAL A 213 8.48 3.48 -7.67
CA VAL A 213 8.83 2.34 -8.54
C VAL A 213 10.08 1.63 -8.05
N GLY A 214 11.01 2.34 -7.39
CA GLY A 214 12.28 1.78 -6.90
C GLY A 214 13.35 1.66 -7.98
N ALA A 215 13.19 2.30 -9.15
CA ALA A 215 14.13 2.34 -10.25
C ALA A 215 14.34 3.77 -10.75
N GLU A 216 15.45 4.04 -11.43
CA GLU A 216 15.68 5.35 -12.04
C GLU A 216 14.83 5.53 -13.29
N ALA A 217 14.25 6.73 -13.46
CA ALA A 217 13.51 7.13 -14.65
C ALA A 217 14.47 7.57 -15.77
N ALA A 218 15.20 6.64 -16.39
CA ALA A 218 16.18 6.99 -17.42
C ALA A 218 15.48 7.42 -18.72
N ASP A 219 14.92 6.50 -19.46
CA ASP A 219 14.18 6.77 -20.70
C ASP A 219 12.83 6.06 -20.62
N LEU A 220 11.73 6.81 -20.82
CA LEU A 220 10.37 6.26 -20.70
C LEU A 220 9.70 6.25 -22.08
N GLN A 221 9.04 5.14 -22.41
CA GLN A 221 8.27 5.02 -23.64
C GLN A 221 6.86 5.63 -23.47
N LYS A 222 6.30 6.16 -24.57
CA LYS A 222 4.90 6.60 -24.55
C LYS A 222 4.01 5.37 -24.31
N PRO A 223 3.23 5.32 -23.19
CA PRO A 223 2.39 4.16 -22.94
C PRO A 223 1.14 4.19 -23.82
N ASP A 224 0.76 3.02 -24.32
CA ASP A 224 -0.55 2.79 -24.94
C ASP A 224 -1.12 1.47 -24.37
N PRO A 225 -1.57 1.47 -23.11
CA PRO A 225 -2.03 0.26 -22.47
C PRO A 225 -3.37 -0.20 -23.04
N ALA A 226 -3.41 -1.46 -23.49
CA ALA A 226 -4.66 -2.14 -23.87
C ALA A 226 -5.41 -2.57 -22.60
N LEU A 227 -6.26 -1.69 -22.06
CA LEU A 227 -7.01 -1.90 -20.83
C LEU A 227 -8.46 -2.30 -21.14
N GLU A 228 -8.95 -3.31 -20.44
CA GLU A 228 -10.36 -3.68 -20.46
C GLU A 228 -11.16 -2.77 -19.51
N LEU A 229 -11.63 -1.63 -20.01
CA LEU A 229 -12.44 -0.69 -19.27
C LEU A 229 -13.92 -1.09 -19.29
N PRO A 230 -14.72 -0.67 -18.28
CA PRO A 230 -16.17 -0.75 -18.34
C PRO A 230 -16.73 -0.04 -19.57
N THR A 231 -17.89 -0.47 -20.04
CA THR A 231 -18.55 0.11 -21.24
C THR A 231 -19.33 1.39 -20.93
N GLY A 232 -19.61 1.65 -19.65
CA GLY A 232 -20.36 2.82 -19.19
C GLY A 232 -20.28 3.02 -17.68
N SER A 233 -20.79 4.15 -17.20
CA SER A 233 -20.84 4.51 -15.78
C SER A 233 -21.61 3.50 -14.95
N GLU A 234 -22.74 2.98 -15.44
CA GLU A 234 -23.56 2.00 -14.72
C GLU A 234 -22.80 0.69 -14.48
N GLU A 235 -22.04 0.22 -15.47
CA GLU A 235 -21.22 -0.97 -15.33
C GLU A 235 -20.06 -0.74 -14.35
N ALA A 236 -19.45 0.44 -14.39
CA ALA A 236 -18.39 0.84 -13.45
C ALA A 236 -18.92 0.84 -12.01
N ILE A 237 -20.08 1.44 -11.75
CA ILE A 237 -20.74 1.46 -10.45
C ILE A 237 -21.07 0.05 -9.97
N LYS A 238 -21.61 -0.80 -10.83
CA LYS A 238 -21.93 -2.19 -10.49
C LYS A 238 -20.67 -2.96 -10.09
N LEU A 239 -19.60 -2.86 -10.89
CA LEU A 239 -18.32 -3.53 -10.59
C LEU A 239 -17.71 -3.01 -9.28
N ALA A 240 -17.76 -1.71 -9.05
CA ALA A 240 -17.26 -1.10 -7.82
C ALA A 240 -18.03 -1.63 -6.59
N THR A 241 -19.36 -1.66 -6.65
CA THR A 241 -20.20 -2.16 -5.55
C THR A 241 -19.94 -3.62 -5.22
N ASP A 242 -19.63 -4.45 -6.24
CA ASP A 242 -19.47 -5.89 -6.09
C ASP A 242 -18.03 -6.30 -5.74
N ARG A 243 -17.02 -5.60 -6.30
CA ARG A 243 -15.62 -6.05 -6.31
C ARG A 243 -14.63 -5.10 -5.63
N ASN A 244 -15.05 -3.89 -5.24
CA ASN A 244 -14.14 -2.94 -4.57
C ASN A 244 -13.58 -3.57 -3.28
N PRO A 245 -12.25 -3.61 -3.09
CA PRO A 245 -11.61 -4.23 -1.93
C PRO A 245 -12.04 -3.61 -0.61
N GLY A 246 -12.31 -2.30 -0.57
CA GLY A 246 -12.79 -1.61 0.64
C GLY A 246 -14.16 -2.11 1.08
N VAL A 247 -15.08 -2.33 0.13
CA VAL A 247 -16.40 -2.92 0.41
C VAL A 247 -16.27 -4.36 0.90
N LEU A 248 -15.37 -5.15 0.32
CA LEU A 248 -15.10 -6.52 0.75
C LEU A 248 -14.51 -6.57 2.14
N ALA A 249 -13.55 -5.70 2.46
CA ALA A 249 -12.96 -5.60 3.78
C ALA A 249 -14.03 -5.28 4.84
N ALA A 250 -14.87 -4.26 4.63
CA ALA A 250 -15.95 -3.89 5.53
C ALA A 250 -16.96 -5.04 5.78
N LYS A 251 -17.27 -5.84 4.75
CA LYS A 251 -18.12 -7.05 4.91
C LYS A 251 -17.47 -8.11 5.81
N PHE A 252 -16.16 -8.30 5.71
CA PHE A 252 -15.45 -9.25 6.55
C PHE A 252 -15.26 -8.73 7.98
N ASP A 253 -15.06 -7.42 8.16
CA ASP A 253 -15.02 -6.77 9.48
C ASP A 253 -16.36 -6.91 10.22
N GLU A 254 -17.49 -6.74 9.54
CA GLU A 254 -18.80 -6.98 10.12
C GLU A 254 -18.98 -8.46 10.51
N ALA A 255 -18.51 -9.39 9.68
CA ALA A 255 -18.52 -10.80 10.01
C ALA A 255 -17.69 -11.12 11.24
N ALA A 256 -16.49 -10.52 11.37
CA ALA A 256 -15.64 -10.62 12.56
C ALA A 256 -16.35 -10.08 13.80
N ALA A 257 -16.93 -8.88 13.74
CA ALA A 257 -17.67 -8.29 14.84
C ALA A 257 -18.86 -9.16 15.30
N ARG A 258 -19.57 -9.81 14.37
CA ARG A 258 -20.62 -10.77 14.74
C ARG A 258 -20.08 -12.03 15.43
N HIS A 259 -18.89 -12.49 15.06
CA HIS A 259 -18.24 -13.60 15.76
C HIS A 259 -17.77 -13.19 17.15
N ASN A 260 -17.26 -11.98 17.32
CA ASN A 260 -16.90 -11.40 18.60
C ASN A 260 -18.09 -11.33 19.56
N VAL A 261 -19.29 -10.93 19.09
CA VAL A 261 -20.53 -11.01 19.90
C VAL A 261 -20.76 -12.43 20.43
N ARG A 262 -20.52 -13.46 19.62
CA ARG A 262 -20.71 -14.86 20.02
C ARG A 262 -19.64 -15.30 21.02
N GLU A 263 -18.40 -14.88 20.84
CA GLU A 263 -17.29 -15.15 21.75
C GLU A 263 -17.61 -14.63 23.16
N ILE A 264 -17.94 -13.33 23.26
CA ILE A 264 -18.29 -12.72 24.55
C ILE A 264 -19.55 -13.33 25.15
N THR A 265 -20.53 -13.69 24.31
CA THR A 265 -21.74 -14.39 24.80
C THR A 265 -21.40 -15.77 25.38
N GLY A 266 -20.38 -16.44 24.83
CA GLY A 266 -19.88 -17.72 25.35
C GLY A 266 -19.40 -17.68 26.79
N GLU A 267 -18.96 -16.51 27.29
CA GLU A 267 -18.57 -16.32 28.69
C GLU A 267 -19.74 -16.46 29.70
N LEU A 268 -20.98 -16.40 29.21
CA LEU A 268 -22.19 -16.67 30.01
C LEU A 268 -22.52 -18.16 30.08
N LEU A 269 -21.86 -19.00 29.31
CA LEU A 269 -22.11 -20.43 29.22
C LEU A 269 -21.13 -21.22 30.10
N PRO A 270 -21.47 -22.45 30.51
CA PRO A 270 -20.56 -23.30 31.29
C PRO A 270 -19.25 -23.58 30.51
N SER A 271 -18.15 -23.77 31.26
CA SER A 271 -16.89 -24.33 30.77
C SER A 271 -16.56 -25.66 31.42
N LEU A 272 -15.91 -26.55 30.68
CA LEU A 272 -15.45 -27.86 31.14
C LEU A 272 -13.97 -28.00 30.83
N ASP A 273 -13.16 -28.12 31.90
CA ASP A 273 -11.73 -28.33 31.80
C ASP A 273 -11.36 -29.70 32.38
N VAL A 274 -10.38 -30.37 31.77
CA VAL A 274 -9.73 -31.56 32.32
C VAL A 274 -8.31 -31.16 32.71
N ILE A 275 -7.99 -31.35 33.98
CA ILE A 275 -6.73 -30.92 34.57
C ILE A 275 -5.99 -32.14 35.11
N GLY A 276 -4.78 -32.38 34.60
CA GLY A 276 -3.83 -33.34 35.11
C GLY A 276 -2.71 -32.62 35.86
N ARG A 277 -2.35 -33.08 37.04
CA ARG A 277 -1.31 -32.51 37.89
C ARG A 277 -0.39 -33.58 38.46
N ALA A 278 0.91 -33.36 38.32
CA ALA A 278 1.94 -34.15 39.01
C ALA A 278 2.74 -33.19 39.91
N THR A 279 2.78 -33.48 41.20
CA THR A 279 3.46 -32.65 42.21
C THR A 279 4.48 -33.48 42.96
N ASN A 280 5.71 -32.98 43.05
CA ASN A 280 6.73 -33.50 43.98
C ASN A 280 7.06 -32.41 44.98
N ALA A 281 6.81 -32.68 46.27
CA ALA A 281 6.99 -31.73 47.34
C ALA A 281 7.92 -32.32 48.41
N ARG A 282 8.88 -31.51 48.85
CA ARG A 282 9.81 -31.88 49.96
C ARG A 282 9.71 -30.85 51.08
N ASN A 283 9.57 -31.34 52.33
CA ASN A 283 9.47 -30.52 53.54
C ASN A 283 8.34 -29.47 53.50
N GLN A 284 7.26 -29.71 52.76
CA GLN A 284 6.13 -28.78 52.74
C GLN A 284 5.28 -28.84 54.00
N ASP A 285 4.88 -30.04 54.44
CA ASP A 285 3.99 -30.25 55.60
C ASP A 285 4.74 -30.67 56.85
N SER A 286 5.85 -31.39 56.73
CA SER A 286 6.70 -31.80 57.86
C SER A 286 8.17 -31.87 57.43
N ASN A 287 9.08 -31.75 58.41
CA ASN A 287 10.50 -31.89 58.17
C ASN A 287 10.83 -33.30 57.64
N ASN A 288 11.71 -33.37 56.63
CA ASN A 288 12.24 -34.60 56.06
C ASN A 288 11.21 -35.53 55.39
N ARG A 289 10.06 -34.98 54.94
CA ARG A 289 9.05 -35.72 54.15
C ARG A 289 9.08 -35.29 52.67
N THR A 290 9.12 -36.27 51.78
CA THR A 290 8.90 -36.08 50.32
C THR A 290 7.58 -36.74 49.96
N THR A 291 6.72 -36.01 49.28
CA THR A 291 5.46 -36.52 48.76
C THR A 291 5.44 -36.35 47.24
N THR A 292 4.91 -37.36 46.52
CA THR A 292 4.65 -37.29 45.11
C THR A 292 3.18 -37.61 44.88
N ASP A 293 2.46 -36.64 44.36
CA ASP A 293 1.02 -36.71 44.14
C ASP A 293 0.68 -36.60 42.67
N TYR A 294 -0.22 -37.42 42.19
CA TYR A 294 -0.80 -37.38 40.86
C TYR A 294 -2.29 -37.13 41.00
N GLU A 295 -2.80 -36.11 40.34
CA GLU A 295 -4.21 -35.74 40.37
C GLU A 295 -4.72 -35.65 38.92
N MET A 296 -5.93 -36.18 38.67
CA MET A 296 -6.68 -35.94 37.45
C MET A 296 -8.09 -35.55 37.87
N ARG A 297 -8.56 -34.39 37.35
CA ARG A 297 -9.90 -33.89 37.64
C ARG A 297 -10.57 -33.31 36.42
N ALA A 298 -11.87 -33.48 36.31
CA ALA A 298 -12.73 -32.73 35.39
C ALA A 298 -13.43 -31.63 36.22
N GLN A 299 -13.38 -30.42 35.75
CA GLN A 299 -13.96 -29.25 36.43
C GLN A 299 -14.97 -28.58 35.49
N LEU A 300 -16.25 -28.62 35.88
CA LEU A 300 -17.33 -27.87 35.24
C LEU A 300 -17.51 -26.56 36.01
N THR A 301 -17.34 -25.44 35.34
CA THR A 301 -17.58 -24.11 35.90
C THR A 301 -18.83 -23.52 35.26
N VAL A 302 -19.83 -23.17 36.05
CA VAL A 302 -21.09 -22.56 35.60
C VAL A 302 -21.15 -21.12 36.14
N PRO A 303 -20.98 -20.11 35.34
CA PRO A 303 -21.09 -18.71 35.77
C PRO A 303 -22.56 -18.36 36.05
N LEU A 304 -22.91 -18.13 37.33
CA LEU A 304 -24.29 -17.78 37.70
C LEU A 304 -24.54 -16.28 37.62
N TYR A 305 -23.60 -15.47 38.12
CA TYR A 305 -23.67 -14.01 38.06
C TYR A 305 -22.28 -13.40 38.14
N GLN A 306 -21.99 -12.53 37.19
CA GLN A 306 -20.68 -11.91 36.98
C GLN A 306 -20.77 -10.37 37.12
N GLN A 307 -21.47 -9.90 38.15
CA GLN A 307 -21.64 -8.46 38.50
C GLN A 307 -22.21 -7.63 37.34
N GLY A 308 -22.81 -8.24 36.33
CA GLY A 308 -23.34 -7.56 35.12
C GLY A 308 -22.29 -7.19 34.06
N ALA A 309 -21.01 -7.43 34.33
CA ALA A 309 -19.93 -7.00 33.40
C ALA A 309 -20.04 -7.67 32.04
N VAL A 310 -20.24 -8.99 31.98
CA VAL A 310 -20.36 -9.73 30.70
C VAL A 310 -21.60 -9.30 29.92
N PHE A 311 -22.73 -9.09 30.58
CA PHE A 311 -23.93 -8.56 29.93
C PHE A 311 -23.69 -7.18 29.30
N SER A 312 -22.89 -6.31 29.96
CA SER A 312 -22.49 -5.01 29.44
C SER A 312 -21.62 -5.17 28.20
N ARG A 313 -20.60 -6.04 28.23
CA ARG A 313 -19.73 -6.32 27.08
C ARG A 313 -20.48 -6.93 25.91
N VAL A 314 -21.47 -7.80 26.13
CA VAL A 314 -22.33 -8.31 25.07
C VAL A 314 -23.13 -7.18 24.42
N ARG A 315 -23.67 -6.24 25.22
CA ARG A 315 -24.39 -5.08 24.65
C ARG A 315 -23.44 -4.18 23.84
N GLU A 316 -22.24 -3.92 24.35
CA GLU A 316 -21.18 -3.17 23.66
C GLU A 316 -20.83 -3.83 22.32
N ALA A 317 -20.48 -5.12 22.33
CA ALA A 317 -20.13 -5.86 21.12
C ALA A 317 -21.27 -5.86 20.07
N LYS A 318 -22.54 -5.91 20.52
CA LYS A 318 -23.69 -5.75 19.60
C LYS A 318 -23.75 -4.37 18.97
N GLN A 319 -23.39 -3.30 19.68
CA GLN A 319 -23.33 -1.96 19.11
C GLN A 319 -22.16 -1.83 18.13
N LEU A 320 -21.00 -2.41 18.43
CA LEU A 320 -19.87 -2.47 17.50
C LEU A 320 -20.19 -3.25 16.21
N ALA A 321 -20.91 -4.37 16.33
CA ALA A 321 -21.38 -5.11 15.16
C ALA A 321 -22.43 -4.32 14.35
N ALA A 322 -23.27 -3.52 15.00
CA ALA A 322 -24.20 -2.62 14.32
C ALA A 322 -23.46 -1.48 13.63
N GLN A 323 -22.42 -0.92 14.25
CA GLN A 323 -21.53 0.06 13.64
C GLN A 323 -20.87 -0.52 12.38
N ALA A 324 -20.20 -1.67 12.47
CA ALA A 324 -19.54 -2.32 11.33
C ALA A 324 -20.51 -2.59 10.17
N ARG A 325 -21.78 -2.87 10.47
CA ARG A 325 -22.81 -3.00 9.44
C ARG A 325 -23.12 -1.68 8.73
N ILE A 326 -23.09 -0.55 9.43
CA ILE A 326 -23.28 0.79 8.83
C ILE A 326 -22.07 1.16 7.97
N GLU A 327 -20.87 0.80 8.41
CA GLU A 327 -19.62 1.02 7.68
C GLU A 327 -19.59 0.30 6.32
N ILE A 328 -20.29 -0.81 6.15
CA ILE A 328 -20.48 -1.41 4.82
C ILE A 328 -21.22 -0.47 3.87
N GLU A 329 -22.27 0.22 4.35
CA GLU A 329 -23.01 1.18 3.52
C GLU A 329 -22.20 2.44 3.21
N GLU A 330 -21.35 2.88 4.13
CA GLU A 330 -20.36 3.94 3.89
C GLU A 330 -19.37 3.54 2.80
N ALA A 331 -18.73 2.37 2.94
CA ALA A 331 -17.79 1.85 1.95
C ALA A 331 -18.44 1.67 0.56
N ARG A 332 -19.72 1.24 0.50
CA ARG A 332 -20.46 1.15 -0.77
C ARG A 332 -20.67 2.53 -1.40
N ARG A 333 -21.08 3.52 -0.61
CA ARG A 333 -21.29 4.90 -1.13
C ARG A 333 -20.00 5.48 -1.63
N GLN A 334 -18.89 5.26 -0.93
CA GLN A 334 -17.57 5.69 -1.37
C GLN A 334 -17.19 5.02 -2.68
N ALA A 335 -17.36 3.70 -2.81
CA ALA A 335 -17.06 2.99 -4.05
C ALA A 335 -17.93 3.46 -5.25
N VAL A 336 -19.18 3.84 -5.01
CA VAL A 336 -20.06 4.43 -6.04
C VAL A 336 -19.57 5.82 -6.44
N GLU A 337 -19.17 6.63 -5.48
CA GLU A 337 -18.61 7.97 -5.72
C GLU A 337 -17.33 7.87 -6.52
N ASP A 338 -16.36 7.03 -6.08
CA ASP A 338 -15.07 6.81 -6.76
C ASP A 338 -15.26 6.34 -8.21
N ALA A 339 -16.19 5.39 -8.44
CA ALA A 339 -16.48 4.88 -9.77
C ALA A 339 -17.13 5.94 -10.69
N THR A 340 -18.03 6.76 -10.13
CA THR A 340 -18.69 7.83 -10.88
C THR A 340 -17.70 8.94 -11.23
N SER A 341 -16.95 9.40 -10.25
CA SER A 341 -15.93 10.44 -10.38
C SER A 341 -14.82 10.03 -11.37
N GLY A 342 -14.29 8.80 -11.23
CA GLY A 342 -13.28 8.27 -12.15
C GLY A 342 -13.79 8.12 -13.59
N TRP A 343 -15.04 7.68 -13.77
CA TRP A 343 -15.64 7.59 -15.11
C TRP A 343 -15.84 8.95 -15.77
N GLU A 344 -16.37 9.93 -15.03
CA GLU A 344 -16.58 11.30 -15.52
C GLU A 344 -15.25 12.02 -15.80
N ALA A 345 -14.23 11.78 -14.97
CA ALA A 345 -12.88 12.28 -15.22
C ALA A 345 -12.32 11.74 -16.54
N LEU A 346 -12.47 10.44 -16.82
CA LEU A 346 -12.05 9.82 -18.08
C LEU A 346 -12.80 10.38 -19.29
N ALA A 347 -14.13 10.51 -19.18
CA ALA A 347 -14.96 11.07 -20.26
C ALA A 347 -14.58 12.52 -20.54
N THR A 348 -14.37 13.33 -19.50
CA THR A 348 -13.93 14.72 -19.59
C THR A 348 -12.54 14.84 -20.22
N ALA A 349 -11.56 14.02 -19.77
CA ALA A 349 -10.20 14.04 -20.31
C ALA A 349 -10.20 13.73 -21.82
N ARG A 350 -10.96 12.74 -22.27
CA ARG A 350 -11.10 12.39 -23.69
C ARG A 350 -11.71 13.52 -24.51
N ALA A 351 -12.77 14.18 -23.99
CA ALA A 351 -13.39 15.32 -24.68
C ALA A 351 -12.42 16.50 -24.75
N ARG A 352 -11.69 16.80 -23.66
CA ARG A 352 -10.69 17.87 -23.57
C ARG A 352 -9.55 17.67 -24.58
N ILE A 353 -9.01 16.45 -24.68
CA ILE A 353 -7.97 16.13 -25.69
C ILE A 353 -8.45 16.44 -27.11
N LYS A 354 -9.71 16.09 -27.44
CA LYS A 354 -10.27 16.38 -28.77
C LYS A 354 -10.32 17.87 -29.05
N SER A 355 -10.70 18.70 -28.08
CA SER A 355 -10.75 20.16 -28.19
C SER A 355 -9.35 20.77 -28.28
N LEU A 356 -8.43 20.35 -27.40
CA LEU A 356 -7.05 20.84 -27.37
C LEU A 356 -6.28 20.47 -28.66
N LYS A 357 -6.53 19.31 -29.27
CA LYS A 357 -5.96 18.98 -30.59
C LYS A 357 -6.45 19.90 -31.69
N ALA A 358 -7.68 20.40 -31.62
CA ALA A 358 -8.20 21.40 -32.57
C ALA A 358 -7.58 22.76 -32.31
N GLU A 359 -7.43 23.14 -31.03
CA GLU A 359 -6.79 24.39 -30.59
C GLU A 359 -5.33 24.48 -31.03
N VAL A 360 -4.52 23.46 -30.75
CA VAL A 360 -3.11 23.40 -31.24
C VAL A 360 -3.02 23.58 -32.72
N ARG A 361 -3.93 22.96 -33.48
CA ARG A 361 -3.95 23.08 -34.95
C ARG A 361 -4.33 24.49 -35.40
N ALA A 362 -5.33 25.11 -34.77
CA ALA A 362 -5.74 26.46 -35.03
C ALA A 362 -4.66 27.50 -34.68
N ALA A 363 -4.07 27.38 -33.49
CA ALA A 363 -2.98 28.24 -33.00
C ALA A 363 -1.75 28.15 -33.94
N GLN A 364 -1.44 26.96 -34.45
CA GLN A 364 -0.35 26.79 -35.39
C GLN A 364 -0.60 27.53 -36.72
N ILE A 365 -1.80 27.40 -37.29
CA ILE A 365 -2.17 28.11 -38.53
C ILE A 365 -2.21 29.62 -38.26
N ALA A 366 -2.72 30.07 -37.11
CA ALA A 366 -2.74 31.48 -36.73
C ALA A 366 -1.32 32.06 -36.63
N LEU A 367 -0.41 31.33 -35.98
CA LEU A 367 1.00 31.76 -35.90
C LEU A 367 1.65 31.88 -37.30
N GLU A 368 1.46 30.88 -38.15
CA GLU A 368 1.96 30.93 -39.53
C GLU A 368 1.40 32.16 -40.29
N GLY A 369 0.11 32.49 -40.14
CA GLY A 369 -0.53 33.67 -40.69
C GLY A 369 0.07 34.96 -40.15
N VAL A 370 0.15 35.12 -38.84
CA VAL A 370 0.72 36.30 -38.16
C VAL A 370 2.19 36.52 -38.55
N GLN A 371 2.97 35.44 -38.68
CA GLN A 371 4.37 35.53 -39.15
C GLN A 371 4.45 36.06 -40.59
N GLN A 372 3.59 35.61 -41.52
CA GLN A 372 3.57 36.12 -42.90
C GLN A 372 3.09 37.59 -42.97
N GLU A 373 2.09 37.97 -42.17
CA GLU A 373 1.62 39.35 -42.06
C GLU A 373 2.69 40.28 -41.48
N ALA A 374 3.47 39.78 -40.50
CA ALA A 374 4.58 40.54 -39.90
C ALA A 374 5.75 40.78 -40.86
N LEU A 375 6.01 39.83 -41.80
CA LEU A 375 7.01 40.00 -42.86
C LEU A 375 6.68 41.14 -43.85
N VAL A 376 5.39 41.41 -44.09
CA VAL A 376 4.94 42.51 -44.96
C VAL A 376 4.58 43.78 -44.16
N GLY A 377 4.84 43.80 -42.86
CA GLY A 377 4.68 44.97 -41.98
C GLY A 377 3.24 45.26 -41.53
N SER A 378 2.28 44.34 -41.76
CA SER A 378 0.89 44.49 -41.32
C SER A 378 0.61 44.05 -39.90
N ARG A 379 1.58 43.40 -39.25
CA ARG A 379 1.55 42.98 -37.83
C ARG A 379 2.81 43.40 -37.11
N THR A 380 2.69 43.53 -35.78
CA THR A 380 3.80 43.91 -34.92
C THR A 380 4.61 42.66 -34.47
N VAL A 381 5.84 42.90 -34.01
CA VAL A 381 6.64 41.84 -33.35
C VAL A 381 5.91 41.26 -32.14
N LEU A 382 5.16 42.07 -31.39
CA LEU A 382 4.38 41.64 -30.26
C LEU A 382 3.31 40.60 -30.64
N ASP A 383 2.59 40.82 -31.75
CA ASP A 383 1.57 39.89 -32.25
C ASP A 383 2.18 38.50 -32.55
N VAL A 384 3.39 38.45 -33.11
CA VAL A 384 4.13 37.19 -33.35
C VAL A 384 4.50 36.50 -32.02
N LEU A 385 5.03 37.27 -31.06
CA LEU A 385 5.40 36.75 -29.73
C LEU A 385 4.20 36.22 -28.94
N ASP A 386 3.05 36.86 -29.07
CA ASP A 386 1.79 36.42 -28.42
C ASP A 386 1.26 35.14 -29.08
N ALA A 387 1.29 35.04 -30.41
CA ALA A 387 0.88 33.82 -31.12
C ALA A 387 1.82 32.62 -30.82
N GLU A 388 3.13 32.84 -30.68
CA GLU A 388 4.09 31.81 -30.23
C GLU A 388 3.76 31.32 -28.82
N GLN A 389 3.42 32.23 -27.89
CA GLN A 389 3.03 31.87 -26.54
C GLN A 389 1.72 31.07 -26.51
N GLU A 390 0.69 31.50 -27.28
CA GLU A 390 -0.59 30.80 -27.37
C GLU A 390 -0.41 29.37 -27.89
N LEU A 391 0.44 29.18 -28.91
CA LEU A 391 0.75 27.85 -29.43
C LEU A 391 1.50 26.98 -28.38
N LEU A 392 2.45 27.56 -27.63
CA LEU A 392 3.14 26.86 -26.54
C LEU A 392 2.15 26.40 -25.47
N ASP A 393 1.30 27.30 -25.00
CA ASP A 393 0.33 27.01 -23.94
C ASP A 393 -0.65 25.91 -24.39
N ALA A 394 -1.18 25.99 -25.62
CA ALA A 394 -2.02 24.93 -26.19
C ALA A 394 -1.32 23.56 -26.26
N LYS A 395 -0.03 23.53 -26.63
CA LYS A 395 0.75 22.28 -26.67
C LYS A 395 1.01 21.72 -25.26
N VAL A 396 1.34 22.56 -24.29
CA VAL A 396 1.53 22.16 -22.90
C VAL A 396 0.25 21.60 -22.31
N ASP A 397 -0.89 22.25 -22.56
CA ASP A 397 -2.19 21.79 -22.10
C ASP A 397 -2.61 20.46 -22.74
N LEU A 398 -2.27 20.24 -24.01
CA LEU A 398 -2.49 18.95 -24.66
C LEU A 398 -1.67 17.85 -23.99
N VAL A 399 -0.39 18.08 -23.69
CA VAL A 399 0.47 17.10 -23.00
C VAL A 399 -0.09 16.76 -21.60
N ARG A 400 -0.56 17.77 -20.86
CA ARG A 400 -1.21 17.58 -19.56
C ARG A 400 -2.48 16.73 -19.70
N ALA A 401 -3.34 17.05 -20.66
CA ALA A 401 -4.58 16.31 -20.89
C ALA A 401 -4.33 14.85 -21.33
N GLU A 402 -3.29 14.59 -22.14
CA GLU A 402 -2.91 13.22 -22.51
C GLU A 402 -2.44 12.42 -21.28
N ARG A 403 -1.69 13.05 -20.36
CA ARG A 403 -1.32 12.43 -19.06
C ARG A 403 -2.55 12.12 -18.23
N ASP A 404 -3.46 13.09 -18.08
CA ASP A 404 -4.67 12.96 -17.26
C ASP A 404 -5.58 11.83 -17.79
N GLU A 405 -5.69 11.67 -19.10
CA GLU A 405 -6.48 10.59 -19.70
C GLU A 405 -5.93 9.20 -19.38
N ILE A 406 -4.61 9.01 -19.44
CA ILE A 406 -4.01 7.72 -19.10
C ILE A 406 -4.24 7.42 -17.60
N VAL A 407 -3.99 8.38 -16.73
CA VAL A 407 -4.21 8.18 -15.28
C VAL A 407 -5.68 7.88 -14.99
N ALA A 408 -6.62 8.61 -15.59
CA ALA A 408 -8.06 8.38 -15.41
C ALA A 408 -8.50 6.97 -15.86
N ARG A 409 -7.88 6.36 -16.86
CA ARG A 409 -8.13 4.95 -17.23
C ARG A 409 -7.79 4.00 -16.07
N PHE A 410 -6.66 4.22 -15.41
CA PHE A 410 -6.24 3.40 -14.27
C PHE A 410 -7.05 3.71 -13.01
N ASP A 411 -7.51 4.97 -12.82
CA ASP A 411 -8.44 5.34 -11.74
C ASP A 411 -9.76 4.57 -11.85
N VAL A 412 -10.33 4.43 -13.05
CA VAL A 412 -11.52 3.61 -13.27
C VAL A 412 -11.27 2.15 -12.91
N LEU A 413 -10.09 1.59 -13.25
CA LEU A 413 -9.73 0.22 -12.85
C LEU A 413 -9.56 0.08 -11.33
N ASN A 414 -8.98 1.08 -10.67
CA ASN A 414 -8.85 1.16 -9.23
C ASN A 414 -10.23 1.17 -8.55
N ALA A 415 -11.11 2.09 -8.93
CA ALA A 415 -12.47 2.20 -8.38
C ALA A 415 -13.29 0.91 -8.56
N THR A 416 -13.11 0.22 -9.70
CA THR A 416 -13.80 -1.05 -9.99
C THR A 416 -13.15 -2.30 -9.42
N GLY A 417 -12.07 -2.15 -8.63
CA GLY A 417 -11.37 -3.27 -8.01
C GLY A 417 -10.55 -4.13 -8.99
N ARG A 418 -10.23 -3.62 -10.18
CA ARG A 418 -9.56 -4.37 -11.26
C ARG A 418 -8.09 -3.97 -11.48
N LEU A 419 -7.57 -3.00 -10.72
CA LEU A 419 -6.18 -2.58 -10.80
C LEU A 419 -5.29 -3.52 -9.95
N THR A 420 -5.07 -4.73 -10.41
CA THR A 420 -4.24 -5.73 -9.73
C THR A 420 -3.24 -6.37 -10.68
N GLY A 421 -2.14 -6.90 -10.16
CA GLY A 421 -1.13 -7.60 -10.97
C GLY A 421 -1.72 -8.70 -11.85
N PRO A 422 -2.56 -9.61 -11.30
CA PRO A 422 -3.23 -10.64 -12.11
C PRO A 422 -4.18 -10.08 -13.17
N ALA A 423 -4.96 -9.03 -12.88
CA ALA A 423 -5.90 -8.44 -13.82
C ALA A 423 -5.19 -7.71 -14.97
N LEU A 424 -4.07 -7.07 -14.67
CA LEU A 424 -3.18 -6.43 -15.67
C LEU A 424 -2.28 -7.44 -16.38
N LYS A 425 -2.29 -8.72 -15.98
CA LYS A 425 -1.43 -9.78 -16.53
C LYS A 425 0.06 -9.44 -16.47
N LEU A 426 0.49 -8.76 -15.39
CA LEU A 426 1.88 -8.35 -15.24
C LEU A 426 2.80 -9.58 -15.27
N PRO A 427 3.93 -9.54 -16.00
CA PRO A 427 4.89 -10.64 -16.00
C PRO A 427 5.54 -10.80 -14.64
N GLY A 428 5.71 -12.05 -14.17
CA GLY A 428 6.30 -12.37 -12.88
C GLY A 428 5.36 -13.20 -12.01
N GLY A 429 5.84 -13.59 -10.84
CA GLY A 429 5.04 -14.35 -9.87
C GLY A 429 4.11 -13.43 -9.06
N TYR A 430 2.89 -13.86 -8.84
CA TYR A 430 1.95 -13.16 -7.96
C TYR A 430 2.12 -13.65 -6.51
N TYR A 431 1.95 -12.73 -5.56
CA TYR A 431 1.98 -13.06 -4.15
C TYR A 431 0.75 -13.91 -3.77
N ASP A 432 1.01 -15.14 -3.30
CA ASP A 432 -0.05 -16.04 -2.83
C ASP A 432 -0.22 -15.90 -1.32
N THR A 433 -1.33 -15.29 -0.91
CA THR A 433 -1.70 -15.09 0.49
C THR A 433 -2.06 -16.38 1.23
N SER A 434 -2.25 -17.51 0.52
CA SER A 434 -2.64 -18.78 1.13
C SER A 434 -1.46 -19.60 1.62
N LEU A 435 -0.26 -19.39 1.06
CA LEU A 435 0.92 -20.19 1.39
C LEU A 435 1.31 -20.08 2.85
N HIS A 436 1.48 -18.85 3.35
CA HIS A 436 1.83 -18.62 4.75
C HIS A 436 0.70 -19.10 5.70
N TYR A 437 -0.53 -18.74 5.41
CA TYR A 437 -1.70 -19.18 6.19
C TYR A 437 -1.74 -20.69 6.38
N ASN A 438 -1.56 -21.47 5.30
CA ASN A 438 -1.59 -22.92 5.35
C ASN A 438 -0.41 -23.51 6.13
N SER A 439 0.74 -22.84 6.12
CA SER A 439 1.93 -23.27 6.85
C SER A 439 1.81 -23.07 8.37
N VAL A 440 1.14 -21.99 8.80
CA VAL A 440 1.07 -21.61 10.22
C VAL A 440 -0.20 -22.06 10.93
N ARG A 441 -1.32 -22.26 10.23
CA ARG A 441 -2.63 -22.57 10.82
C ARG A 441 -2.60 -23.75 11.81
N GLN A 442 -1.82 -24.79 11.52
CA GLN A 442 -1.73 -25.99 12.35
C GLN A 442 -0.40 -26.12 13.09
N LYS A 443 0.45 -25.12 13.05
CA LYS A 443 1.78 -25.17 13.67
C LYS A 443 1.65 -25.15 15.19
N PHE A 444 2.28 -26.12 15.86
CA PHE A 444 2.25 -26.27 17.31
C PHE A 444 3.47 -25.66 18.01
N PHE A 445 4.63 -25.74 17.38
CA PHE A 445 5.93 -25.34 17.93
C PHE A 445 6.78 -24.66 16.86
N GLY A 446 7.74 -23.84 17.31
CA GLY A 446 8.75 -23.22 16.47
C GLY A 446 8.67 -21.69 16.49
N LEU A 447 9.83 -21.05 16.36
CA LEU A 447 10.01 -19.59 16.33
C LEU A 447 10.41 -19.09 14.92
N GLY A 448 10.32 -19.92 13.91
CA GLY A 448 10.66 -19.58 12.52
C GLY A 448 9.50 -19.82 11.57
N ASP A 449 9.60 -19.18 10.40
CA ASP A 449 8.65 -19.31 9.28
C ASP A 449 8.52 -20.74 8.76
#